data_f85e7813014d3e5a11ce7ca39bfc3b6d
#
_entry.id   f85e7813014d3e5a11ce7ca39bfc3b6d
#
_cell.length_a   1.000
_cell.length_b   1.000
_cell.length_c   1.000
_cell.angle_alpha   90.00
_cell.angle_beta   90.00
_cell.angle_gamma   90.00
#
_symmetry.space_group_name_H-M   'P 1'
#
loop_
_entity.id
_entity.type
_entity.pdbx_description
1 polymer ?
#
loop_
_entity_poly.entity_id
_entity_poly.type
_entity_poly.pdbx_seq_one_letter_code
_entity_poly.pdbx_strand_id
1 'polypeptide(L)'
;LVEILVRDKVKSCRFESNSAGRRVAEKIQEEVKKKGGITHITTKFTTANKETKIIVNSAWVKEHCLFKDNSLYQKKSDYGKMMEMLCSYTVAGKNKHDDVPDGMAMLAEFAQSLGGQKVEIIQRPW
;
A
#
# COMPACT_ATOMS: atom_id res chain seq x y z
N LEU A 1 14.61 -1.76 0.09
CA LEU A 1 13.45 -1.41 -0.72
C LEU A 1 13.75 -1.40 -2.22
N VAL A 2 14.81 -0.75 -2.65
CA VAL A 2 15.17 -0.67 -4.07
C VAL A 2 15.32 -2.07 -4.67
N GLU A 3 15.98 -2.98 -3.95
CA GLU A 3 16.15 -4.36 -4.42
C GLU A 3 14.83 -5.07 -4.66
N ILE A 4 13.86 -4.86 -3.78
CA ILE A 4 12.54 -5.46 -3.92
C ILE A 4 11.83 -4.90 -5.15
N LEU A 5 11.87 -3.58 -5.33
CA LEU A 5 11.23 -2.93 -6.46
C LEU A 5 11.78 -3.42 -7.80
N VAL A 6 13.09 -3.57 -7.87
CA VAL A 6 13.74 -4.05 -9.10
C VAL A 6 13.49 -5.54 -9.31
N ARG A 7 13.66 -6.35 -8.27
CA ARG A 7 13.49 -7.81 -8.35
C ARG A 7 12.07 -8.19 -8.77
N ASP A 8 11.08 -7.57 -8.14
CA ASP A 8 9.69 -7.92 -8.36
C ASP A 8 9.05 -7.15 -9.51
N LYS A 9 9.84 -6.35 -10.22
CA LYS A 9 9.38 -5.56 -11.38
C LYS A 9 8.14 -4.74 -11.05
N VAL A 10 8.18 -4.09 -9.89
CA VAL A 10 7.07 -3.26 -9.44
C VAL A 10 6.91 -2.07 -10.38
N LYS A 11 5.73 -1.89 -10.92
CA LYS A 11 5.49 -0.82 -11.91
C LYS A 11 5.30 0.54 -11.27
N SER A 12 4.62 0.60 -10.15
CA SER A 12 4.30 1.87 -9.49
C SER A 12 4.47 1.77 -7.99
N CYS A 13 5.03 2.80 -7.40
CA CYS A 13 5.20 2.88 -5.95
C CYS A 13 4.90 4.32 -5.53
N ARG A 14 4.12 4.49 -4.47
CA ARG A 14 3.76 5.81 -3.97
C ARG A 14 4.25 6.00 -2.55
N PHE A 15 4.87 7.16 -2.32
CA PHE A 15 5.28 7.54 -0.97
C PHE A 15 4.44 8.71 -0.48
N GLU A 16 4.24 8.76 0.83
CA GLU A 16 3.63 9.93 1.43
C GLU A 16 4.66 11.05 1.45
N SER A 17 4.31 12.22 0.96
CA SER A 17 5.27 13.30 0.79
C SER A 17 5.45 14.20 2.02
N ASN A 18 4.93 13.80 3.17
CA ASN A 18 5.08 14.55 4.40
C ASN A 18 6.53 14.47 4.89
N SER A 19 7.02 15.54 5.44
CA SER A 19 8.40 15.62 5.98
C SER A 19 9.45 15.22 4.93
N ALA A 20 10.24 14.21 5.23
CA ALA A 20 11.32 13.77 4.36
C ALA A 20 10.90 12.84 3.23
N GLY A 21 9.63 12.46 3.17
CA GLY A 21 9.15 11.45 2.20
C GLY A 21 9.46 11.80 0.75
N ARG A 22 9.39 13.06 0.38
CA ARG A 22 9.68 13.49 -0.98
C ARG A 22 11.16 13.26 -1.35
N ARG A 23 12.08 13.59 -0.45
CA ARG A 23 13.51 13.40 -0.70
C ARG A 23 13.85 11.91 -0.79
N VAL A 24 13.24 11.11 0.07
CA VAL A 24 13.42 9.66 0.06
C VAL A 24 12.93 9.09 -1.26
N ALA A 25 11.77 9.54 -1.74
CA ALA A 25 11.20 9.09 -3.01
C ALA A 25 12.13 9.43 -4.19
N GLU A 26 12.68 10.64 -4.23
CA GLU A 26 13.60 11.06 -5.28
C GLU A 26 14.87 10.20 -5.30
N LYS A 27 15.42 9.94 -4.12
CA LYS A 27 16.62 9.12 -3.99
C LYS A 27 16.36 7.68 -4.43
N ILE A 28 15.23 7.12 -4.04
CA ILE A 28 14.86 5.77 -4.44
C ILE A 28 14.65 5.69 -5.95
N GLN A 29 14.04 6.71 -6.55
CA GLN A 29 13.86 6.75 -8.00
C GLN A 29 15.21 6.73 -8.75
N GLU A 30 16.20 7.48 -8.26
CA GLU A 30 17.52 7.46 -8.84
C GLU A 30 18.18 6.08 -8.73
N GLU A 31 18.09 5.46 -7.57
CA GLU A 31 18.68 4.15 -7.33
C GLU A 31 18.01 3.07 -8.18
N VAL A 32 16.69 3.14 -8.33
CA VAL A 32 15.95 2.21 -9.18
C VAL A 32 16.42 2.34 -10.64
N LYS A 33 16.58 3.55 -11.12
CA LYS A 33 17.08 3.78 -12.48
C LYS A 33 18.48 3.26 -12.67
N LYS A 34 19.37 3.47 -11.69
CA LYS A 34 20.75 2.98 -11.77
C LYS A 34 20.79 1.46 -11.85
N LYS A 35 19.85 0.78 -11.25
CA LYS A 35 19.80 -0.68 -11.26
C LYS A 35 18.95 -1.25 -12.41
N GLY A 36 18.52 -0.39 -13.32
CA GLY A 36 17.74 -0.84 -14.47
C GLY A 36 16.30 -1.20 -14.17
N GLY A 37 15.76 -0.74 -13.06
CA GLY A 37 14.37 -1.02 -12.69
C GLY A 37 13.37 -0.17 -13.45
N ILE A 38 12.13 -0.63 -13.48
CA ILE A 38 11.06 0.02 -14.23
C ILE A 38 10.08 0.78 -13.34
N THR A 39 10.27 0.79 -12.03
CA THR A 39 9.32 1.37 -11.11
C THR A 39 9.18 2.88 -11.27
N HIS A 40 7.96 3.34 -11.44
CA HIS A 40 7.64 4.76 -11.42
C HIS A 40 7.26 5.17 -10.02
N ILE A 41 8.00 6.08 -9.42
CA ILE A 41 7.78 6.51 -8.05
C ILE A 41 7.06 7.85 -8.02
N THR A 42 5.98 7.91 -7.29
CA THR A 42 5.20 9.13 -7.10
C THR A 42 5.08 9.46 -5.62
N THR A 43 4.70 10.68 -5.33
CA THR A 43 4.43 11.11 -3.95
C THR A 43 3.04 11.68 -3.85
N LYS A 44 2.45 11.59 -2.67
CA LYS A 44 1.15 12.20 -2.40
C LYS A 44 1.17 12.83 -1.02
N PHE A 45 0.77 14.08 -0.94
CA PHE A 45 0.61 14.75 0.34
C PHE A 45 -0.77 14.40 0.88
N THR A 46 -0.85 14.02 2.16
CA THR A 46 -2.10 13.64 2.78
C THR A 46 -2.38 14.57 3.94
N THR A 47 -3.56 15.19 3.93
CA THR A 47 -4.01 16.02 5.04
C THR A 47 -5.14 15.32 5.81
N ALA A 48 -5.62 14.20 5.33
CA ALA A 48 -6.72 13.49 5.94
C ALA A 48 -6.34 12.89 7.29
N ASN A 49 -7.31 12.80 8.19
CA ASN A 49 -7.14 12.13 9.46
C ASN A 49 -6.86 10.64 9.20
N LYS A 50 -5.81 10.12 9.83
CA LYS A 50 -5.37 8.72 9.62
C LYS A 50 -6.48 7.73 9.94
N GLU A 51 -7.16 7.91 11.07
CA GLU A 51 -8.22 7.00 11.48
C GLU A 51 -9.38 7.00 10.47
N THR A 52 -9.81 8.16 10.02
CA THR A 52 -10.86 8.26 9.01
C THR A 52 -10.45 7.57 7.72
N LYS A 53 -9.22 7.75 7.29
CA LYS A 53 -8.70 7.12 6.09
C LYS A 53 -8.73 5.60 6.19
N ILE A 54 -8.32 5.06 7.35
CA ILE A 54 -8.33 3.61 7.59
C ILE A 54 -9.76 3.08 7.55
N ILE A 55 -10.68 3.73 8.23
CA ILE A 55 -12.07 3.28 8.30
C ILE A 55 -12.73 3.31 6.92
N VAL A 56 -12.56 4.40 6.19
CA VAL A 56 -13.17 4.56 4.87
C VAL A 56 -12.67 3.49 3.89
N ASN A 57 -11.41 3.14 3.97
CA ASN A 57 -10.82 2.17 3.03
C ASN A 57 -10.92 0.71 3.48
N SER A 58 -11.38 0.45 4.69
CA SER A 58 -11.43 -0.91 5.22
C SER A 58 -12.32 -1.86 4.41
N ALA A 59 -13.45 -1.37 3.93
CA ALA A 59 -14.36 -2.19 3.13
C ALA A 59 -13.69 -2.60 1.81
N TRP A 60 -13.00 -1.67 1.17
CA TRP A 60 -12.30 -1.97 -0.08
C TRP A 60 -11.22 -3.03 0.14
N VAL A 61 -10.47 -2.92 1.24
CA VAL A 61 -9.43 -3.91 1.58
C VAL A 61 -10.06 -5.29 1.77
N LYS A 62 -11.17 -5.36 2.49
CA LYS A 62 -11.85 -6.65 2.70
C LYS A 62 -12.33 -7.26 1.39
N GLU A 63 -12.79 -6.45 0.47
CA GLU A 63 -13.35 -6.95 -0.78
C GLU A 63 -12.31 -7.30 -1.84
N HIS A 64 -11.17 -6.62 -1.83
CA HIS A 64 -10.21 -6.72 -2.91
C HIS A 64 -8.86 -7.33 -2.54
N CYS A 65 -8.55 -7.45 -1.26
CA CYS A 65 -7.28 -8.00 -0.83
C CYS A 65 -7.43 -9.45 -0.38
N LEU A 66 -6.52 -10.28 -0.84
CA LEU A 66 -6.46 -11.67 -0.43
C LEU A 66 -5.29 -11.85 0.53
N PHE A 67 -5.56 -12.50 1.63
CA PHE A 67 -4.54 -12.78 2.64
C PHE A 67 -4.33 -14.27 2.78
N LYS A 68 -3.12 -14.66 3.19
CA LYS A 68 -2.82 -16.07 3.40
C LYS A 68 -3.63 -16.59 4.56
N ASP A 69 -4.11 -17.83 4.45
CA ASP A 69 -4.77 -18.50 5.55
C ASP A 69 -3.80 -18.72 6.72
N ASN A 70 -4.30 -18.77 7.93
CA ASN A 70 -3.49 -18.93 9.13
C ASN A 70 -2.57 -20.15 9.10
N SER A 71 -2.95 -21.17 8.39
CA SER A 71 -2.15 -22.38 8.26
C SER A 71 -0.95 -22.22 7.34
N LEU A 72 -0.88 -21.13 6.56
CA LEU A 72 0.15 -20.92 5.56
C LEU A 72 1.29 -20.00 6.03
N TYR A 73 1.27 -19.52 7.25
CA TYR A 73 2.34 -18.69 7.78
C TYR A 73 2.51 -18.86 9.28
N GLN A 74 3.68 -18.50 9.77
CA GLN A 74 3.97 -18.56 11.20
C GLN A 74 3.65 -17.21 11.83
N LYS A 75 3.12 -17.24 13.05
CA LYS A 75 2.77 -16.00 13.76
C LYS A 75 3.96 -15.09 14.02
N LYS A 76 5.15 -15.67 14.18
CA LYS A 76 6.36 -14.91 14.46
C LYS A 76 7.04 -14.38 13.19
N SER A 77 6.59 -14.77 12.02
CA SER A 77 7.13 -14.27 10.76
C SER A 77 6.74 -12.80 10.57
N ASP A 78 7.42 -12.13 9.67
CA ASP A 78 7.08 -10.74 9.35
C ASP A 78 5.65 -10.62 8.84
N TYR A 79 5.21 -11.56 8.03
CA TYR A 79 3.83 -11.63 7.56
C TYR A 79 2.85 -11.81 8.72
N GLY A 80 3.16 -12.69 9.66
CA GLY A 80 2.35 -12.93 10.85
C GLY A 80 2.22 -11.69 11.72
N LYS A 81 3.32 -10.96 11.91
CA LYS A 81 3.31 -9.69 12.65
C LYS A 81 2.46 -8.63 11.95
N MET A 82 2.56 -8.56 10.63
CA MET A 82 1.74 -7.66 9.84
C MET A 82 0.26 -7.98 10.02
N MET A 83 -0.13 -9.26 9.94
CA MET A 83 -1.51 -9.67 10.11
C MET A 83 -2.03 -9.40 11.51
N GLU A 84 -1.19 -9.55 12.53
CA GLU A 84 -1.57 -9.23 13.90
C GLU A 84 -1.86 -7.73 14.05
N MET A 85 -1.01 -6.88 13.52
CA MET A 85 -1.23 -5.43 13.54
C MET A 85 -2.49 -5.03 12.79
N LEU A 86 -2.74 -5.66 11.65
CA LEU A 86 -3.92 -5.35 10.84
C LEU A 86 -5.21 -5.77 11.55
N CYS A 87 -5.24 -6.99 12.10
CA CYS A 87 -6.44 -7.53 12.73
C CYS A 87 -6.73 -6.97 14.12
N SER A 88 -5.74 -6.41 14.78
CA SER A 88 -5.94 -5.84 16.12
C SER A 88 -6.39 -4.38 16.11
N TYR A 89 -6.48 -3.76 14.96
CA TYR A 89 -6.90 -2.38 14.87
C TYR A 89 -8.39 -2.24 15.25
N THR A 90 -8.69 -1.28 16.13
CA THR A 90 -10.05 -1.04 16.59
C THR A 90 -10.49 0.39 16.30
N VAL A 91 -11.75 0.55 15.93
CA VAL A 91 -12.30 1.84 15.52
C VAL A 91 -12.40 2.80 16.70
N ALA A 92 -12.73 2.33 17.88
CA ALA A 92 -12.96 3.18 19.04
C ALA A 92 -11.83 3.18 20.06
N GLY A 93 -10.74 2.49 19.78
CA GLY A 93 -9.65 2.35 20.72
C GLY A 93 -8.43 3.16 20.40
N LYS A 94 -7.49 3.21 21.34
CA LYS A 94 -6.19 3.78 21.06
C LYS A 94 -5.33 2.67 20.45
N ASN A 95 -4.92 2.86 19.24
CA ASN A 95 -4.13 1.87 18.54
C ASN A 95 -2.66 2.25 18.60
N LYS A 96 -1.84 1.38 19.24
CA LYS A 96 -0.42 1.67 19.38
C LYS A 96 0.34 1.44 18.09
N HIS A 97 -0.10 0.49 17.30
CA HIS A 97 0.59 0.11 16.08
C HIS A 97 -0.40 0.18 14.93
N ASP A 98 -0.56 1.34 14.33
CA ASP A 98 -1.48 1.56 13.25
C ASP A 98 -0.78 1.71 11.88
N ASP A 99 0.51 1.42 11.81
CA ASP A 99 1.27 1.58 10.57
C ASP A 99 0.80 0.63 9.46
N VAL A 100 0.44 -0.60 9.81
CA VAL A 100 -0.05 -1.56 8.83
C VAL A 100 -1.44 -1.18 8.32
N PRO A 101 -2.44 -0.89 9.19
CA PRO A 101 -3.73 -0.39 8.72
C PRO A 101 -3.62 0.88 7.88
N ASP A 102 -2.74 1.80 8.27
CA ASP A 102 -2.51 3.03 7.51
C ASP A 102 -1.90 2.75 6.14
N GLY A 103 -0.91 1.87 6.09
CA GLY A 103 -0.29 1.45 4.84
C GLY A 103 -1.28 0.73 3.92
N MET A 104 -2.15 -0.11 4.47
CA MET A 104 -3.20 -0.79 3.69
C MET A 104 -4.22 0.21 3.16
N ALA A 105 -4.57 1.24 3.93
CA ALA A 105 -5.46 2.30 3.46
C ALA A 105 -4.83 3.10 2.31
N MET A 106 -3.54 3.41 2.43
CA MET A 106 -2.80 4.08 1.36
C MET A 106 -2.75 3.22 0.10
N LEU A 107 -2.53 1.93 0.25
CA LEU A 107 -2.52 0.99 -0.87
C LEU A 107 -3.90 0.93 -1.54
N ALA A 108 -4.96 0.89 -0.75
CA ALA A 108 -6.33 0.89 -1.26
C ALA A 108 -6.61 2.14 -2.09
N GLU A 109 -6.26 3.32 -1.59
CA GLU A 109 -6.44 4.57 -2.31
C GLU A 109 -5.63 4.59 -3.61
N PHE A 110 -4.41 4.11 -3.56
CA PHE A 110 -3.54 4.05 -4.72
C PHE A 110 -4.12 3.10 -5.78
N ALA A 111 -4.52 1.91 -5.37
CA ALA A 111 -5.08 0.92 -6.27
C ALA A 111 -6.37 1.42 -6.93
N GLN A 112 -7.24 2.08 -6.17
CA GLN A 112 -8.46 2.65 -6.71
C GLN A 112 -8.17 3.75 -7.73
N SER A 113 -7.16 4.57 -7.48
CA SER A 113 -6.79 5.62 -8.43
C SER A 113 -6.25 5.05 -9.76
N LEU A 114 -5.54 3.94 -9.69
CA LEU A 114 -5.04 3.27 -10.90
C LEU A 114 -6.16 2.52 -11.62
N GLY A 115 -6.99 1.82 -10.86
CA GLY A 115 -8.08 1.04 -11.42
C GLY A 115 -9.14 1.88 -12.09
N GLY A 116 -9.45 3.02 -11.52
CA GLY A 116 -10.46 3.91 -12.09
C GLY A 116 -10.19 4.37 -13.50
N GLN A 117 -8.94 4.29 -13.92
CA GLN A 117 -8.61 4.71 -15.26
C GLN A 117 -8.86 3.66 -16.29
N LYS A 118 -9.21 2.48 -15.95
CA LYS A 118 -9.35 1.47 -16.90
C LYS A 118 -10.65 1.02 -17.08
N VAL A 119 -11.40 1.52 -16.44
CA VAL A 119 -12.63 1.06 -16.52
C VAL A 119 -13.33 0.87 -17.63
N GLU A 120 -13.21 1.46 -18.48
CA GLU A 120 -14.00 1.37 -19.50
C GLU A 120 -14.10 0.35 -20.24
N ILE A 121 -13.90 -0.03 -20.50
CA ILE A 121 -13.92 -0.89 -21.23
C ILE A 121 -14.41 -1.63 -21.95
N ILE A 122 -14.64 -2.22 -21.93
CA ILE A 122 -14.77 -3.12 -22.67
C ILE A 122 -16.01 -3.51 -22.81
N GLN A 123 -16.62 -3.12 -23.62
CA GLN A 123 -17.76 -3.44 -24.08
C GLN A 123 -17.60 -4.55 -24.94
N ARG A 124 -17.94 -5.64 -24.62
CA ARG A 124 -17.90 -6.75 -25.51
C ARG A 124 -19.07 -6.72 -26.38
N PRO A 125 -18.89 -6.79 -27.63
CA PRO A 125 -19.96 -6.76 -28.59
C PRO A 125 -20.79 -8.03 -28.65
N TRP A 126 -20.41 -9.02 -27.93
CA TRP A 126 -21.19 -10.25 -27.91
C TRP A 126 -21.72 -10.61 -26.52
#